data_ee6db9b01bf29b21e31b1e754e402351
#
_entry.id   ee6db9b01bf29b21e31b1e754e402351
#
_cell.length_a   1.000
_cell.length_b   1.000
_cell.length_c   1.000
_cell.angle_alpha   90.00
_cell.angle_beta   90.00
_cell.angle_gamma   90.00
#
_symmetry.space_group_name_H-M   'P 1'
#
loop_
_entity.id
_entity.type
_entity.pdbx_description
1 polymer ?
#
loop_
_entity_poly.entity_id
_entity_poly.type
_entity_poly.pdbx_seq_one_letter_code
_entity_poly.pdbx_strand_id
1 'polypeptide(L)'
;MYLNMFNKKIFFSVVICFLNSIFFGQSIVNTEKLFNKNKDGLQVSSEFNSTSISGNASVFILGYSLNFSYKKNKSYFRIFSGGQYISQNKTEVSNSAFSQLRYDYQINSKSRYFMFTQLQSNAILLFNRRLLAGLGFRRNLINIERDSSLKINFDLSLGLMQEEEVLNRSTLPQNEKYYTNYTRSILSMVGSWKYKKKLTVINTTYFQQYLFSFSDYRLLNETNMLYKLNKNLSLSLDIEYRFDSEPPSQLTNKDLNSNIGLVIVF
;
A
#
# COMPACT_ATOMS: atom_id res chain seq x y z
N MET A 1 -2.13 3.51 -47.20
CA MET A 1 -2.07 4.73 -46.37
C MET A 1 -3.08 4.71 -45.21
N TYR A 2 -4.22 4.05 -45.32
CA TYR A 2 -5.24 3.98 -44.25
C TYR A 2 -4.94 3.05 -43.08
N LEU A 3 -4.14 1.99 -43.24
CA LEU A 3 -3.82 1.03 -42.16
C LEU A 3 -2.91 1.64 -41.06
N ASN A 4 -2.06 2.61 -41.43
CA ASN A 4 -1.15 3.26 -40.47
C ASN A 4 -1.85 4.31 -39.57
N MET A 5 -2.98 4.84 -39.99
CA MET A 5 -3.78 5.80 -39.21
C MET A 5 -4.65 5.08 -38.16
N PHE A 6 -5.13 3.88 -38.49
CA PHE A 6 -5.94 3.07 -37.57
C PHE A 6 -5.14 2.58 -36.35
N ASN A 7 -3.90 2.13 -36.61
CA ASN A 7 -2.99 1.70 -35.53
C ASN A 7 -2.55 2.86 -34.60
N LYS A 8 -2.39 4.07 -35.12
CA LYS A 8 -2.08 5.25 -34.31
C LYS A 8 -3.24 5.68 -33.41
N LYS A 9 -4.48 5.60 -33.90
CA LYS A 9 -5.67 5.95 -33.11
C LYS A 9 -5.94 4.93 -32.00
N ILE A 10 -5.75 3.64 -32.26
CA ILE A 10 -5.87 2.59 -31.25
C ILE A 10 -4.76 2.72 -30.21
N PHE A 11 -3.52 2.99 -30.60
CA PHE A 11 -2.40 3.23 -29.70
C PHE A 11 -2.65 4.47 -28.81
N PHE A 12 -3.18 5.55 -29.36
CA PHE A 12 -3.51 6.77 -28.62
C PHE A 12 -4.71 6.57 -27.67
N SER A 13 -5.72 5.80 -28.08
CA SER A 13 -6.86 5.44 -27.19
C SER A 13 -6.45 4.51 -26.05
N VAL A 14 -5.52 3.59 -26.27
CA VAL A 14 -4.97 2.73 -25.22
C VAL A 14 -4.14 3.54 -24.23
N VAL A 15 -3.33 4.51 -24.72
CA VAL A 15 -2.54 5.40 -23.84
C VAL A 15 -3.45 6.32 -22.99
N ILE A 16 -4.58 6.79 -23.52
CA ILE A 16 -5.53 7.64 -22.78
C ILE A 16 -6.27 6.85 -21.69
N CYS A 17 -6.53 5.54 -21.87
CA CYS A 17 -7.11 4.68 -20.81
C CYS A 17 -6.16 4.45 -19.61
N PHE A 18 -4.85 4.68 -19.77
CA PHE A 18 -3.87 4.50 -18.68
C PHE A 18 -3.70 5.73 -17.78
N LEU A 19 -4.37 6.86 -18.06
CA LEU A 19 -4.16 8.12 -17.33
C LEU A 19 -5.08 8.33 -16.12
N ASN A 20 -5.95 7.36 -15.77
CA ASN A 20 -6.86 7.51 -14.63
C ASN A 20 -6.38 6.75 -13.40
N SER A 21 -5.16 7.03 -12.92
CA SER A 21 -4.73 6.56 -11.60
C SER A 21 -5.14 7.58 -10.54
N ILE A 22 -6.36 7.51 -10.06
CA ILE A 22 -6.77 8.23 -8.85
C ILE A 22 -6.29 7.39 -7.68
N PHE A 23 -5.15 7.78 -7.08
CA PHE A 23 -4.67 7.16 -5.86
C PHE A 23 -5.51 7.65 -4.69
N PHE A 24 -6.37 6.81 -4.16
CA PHE A 24 -7.04 7.07 -2.90
C PHE A 24 -6.07 6.82 -1.74
N GLY A 25 -6.12 7.67 -0.73
CA GLY A 25 -5.28 7.55 0.44
C GLY A 25 -5.56 6.24 1.20
N GLN A 26 -4.51 5.54 1.59
CA GLN A 26 -4.61 4.22 2.24
C GLN A 26 -4.78 4.38 3.75
N SER A 27 -5.81 3.78 4.35
CA SER A 27 -5.94 3.71 5.81
C SER A 27 -4.93 2.74 6.44
N ILE A 28 -4.54 1.69 5.70
CA ILE A 28 -3.51 0.72 6.07
C ILE A 28 -2.41 0.79 5.03
N VAL A 29 -1.16 0.99 5.48
CA VAL A 29 -0.01 1.08 4.59
C VAL A 29 0.66 -0.28 4.46
N ASN A 30 0.72 -0.80 3.23
CA ASN A 30 1.42 -2.06 2.94
C ASN A 30 2.91 -1.82 2.74
N THR A 31 3.70 -2.25 3.71
CA THR A 31 5.16 -2.12 3.70
C THR A 31 5.89 -3.36 3.19
N GLU A 32 5.17 -4.37 2.68
CA GLU A 32 5.75 -5.66 2.28
C GLU A 32 6.34 -5.63 0.86
N LYS A 33 5.94 -4.69 0.02
CA LYS A 33 6.35 -4.60 -1.38
C LYS A 33 7.83 -4.23 -1.59
N LEU A 34 8.44 -3.54 -0.64
CA LEU A 34 9.56 -2.63 -0.91
C LEU A 34 10.96 -3.18 -0.59
N PHE A 35 11.13 -4.42 -0.03
CA PHE A 35 12.45 -4.81 0.46
C PHE A 35 12.93 -6.21 0.07
N ASN A 36 14.22 -6.26 -0.27
CA ASN A 36 14.96 -7.52 -0.34
C ASN A 36 15.42 -7.92 1.08
N LYS A 37 14.63 -8.79 1.74
CA LYS A 37 14.85 -9.25 3.13
C LYS A 37 16.19 -9.98 3.37
N ASN A 38 16.97 -10.28 2.35
CA ASN A 38 18.10 -11.18 2.43
C ASN A 38 19.47 -10.48 2.46
N LYS A 39 19.55 -9.18 2.23
CA LYS A 39 20.82 -8.45 2.26
C LYS A 39 21.03 -7.74 3.60
N ASP A 40 22.18 -8.00 4.25
CA ASP A 40 22.62 -7.18 5.38
C ASP A 40 23.14 -5.82 4.89
N GLY A 41 23.11 -4.82 5.77
CA GLY A 41 23.52 -3.46 5.49
C GLY A 41 22.36 -2.49 5.27
N LEU A 42 22.72 -1.30 4.86
CA LEU A 42 21.81 -0.20 4.57
C LEU A 42 21.23 -0.34 3.15
N GLN A 43 19.94 -0.20 3.01
CA GLN A 43 19.24 -0.10 1.74
C GLN A 43 18.35 1.15 1.76
N VAL A 44 18.42 1.92 0.70
CA VAL A 44 17.62 3.15 0.51
C VAL A 44 16.95 3.07 -0.84
N SER A 45 15.68 3.42 -0.90
CA SER A 45 14.96 3.64 -2.15
C SER A 45 14.07 4.86 -2.04
N SER A 46 13.94 5.57 -3.14
CA SER A 46 13.06 6.72 -3.27
C SER A 46 12.32 6.62 -4.60
N GLU A 47 11.08 7.07 -4.59
CA GLU A 47 10.26 7.18 -5.78
C GLU A 47 9.58 8.54 -5.76
N PHE A 48 9.58 9.22 -6.91
CA PHE A 48 8.88 10.46 -7.14
C PHE A 48 8.10 10.35 -8.44
N ASN A 49 6.85 10.72 -8.42
CA ASN A 49 6.02 10.79 -9.61
C ASN A 49 5.28 12.13 -9.63
N SER A 50 5.13 12.68 -10.82
CA SER A 50 4.38 13.92 -11.03
C SER A 50 3.61 13.83 -12.34
N THR A 51 2.35 14.22 -12.27
CA THR A 51 1.47 14.34 -13.44
C THR A 51 0.91 15.74 -13.47
N SER A 52 1.07 16.43 -14.61
CA SER A 52 0.49 17.76 -14.83
C SER A 52 -0.33 17.74 -16.12
N ILE A 53 -1.60 18.10 -16.00
CA ILE A 53 -2.54 18.23 -17.12
C ILE A 53 -2.97 19.69 -17.14
N SER A 54 -2.90 20.33 -18.32
CA SER A 54 -3.32 21.72 -18.51
C SER A 54 -4.18 21.86 -19.78
N GLY A 55 -5.01 22.86 -19.82
CA GLY A 55 -5.94 23.11 -20.91
C GLY A 55 -7.38 23.21 -20.41
N ASN A 56 -8.31 22.44 -20.99
CA ASN A 56 -9.72 22.44 -20.56
C ASN A 56 -9.92 21.99 -19.11
N ALA A 57 -8.97 21.22 -18.56
CA ALA A 57 -8.87 20.89 -17.16
C ALA A 57 -7.42 21.14 -16.69
N SER A 58 -7.26 21.57 -15.45
CA SER A 58 -5.94 21.71 -14.82
C SER A 58 -5.88 20.75 -13.64
N VAL A 59 -5.07 19.68 -13.78
CA VAL A 59 -4.87 18.68 -12.73
C VAL A 59 -3.37 18.55 -12.46
N PHE A 60 -2.99 18.62 -11.20
CA PHE A 60 -1.62 18.37 -10.75
C PHE A 60 -1.64 17.29 -9.68
N ILE A 61 -0.83 16.24 -9.88
CA ILE A 61 -0.64 15.14 -8.95
C ILE A 61 0.86 15.05 -8.66
N LEU A 62 1.22 15.02 -7.40
CA LEU A 62 2.57 14.76 -6.93
C LEU A 62 2.54 13.62 -5.94
N GLY A 63 3.30 12.57 -6.20
CA GLY A 63 3.49 11.44 -5.30
C GLY A 63 4.96 11.25 -4.94
N TYR A 64 5.22 10.81 -3.72
CA TYR A 64 6.58 10.47 -3.29
C TYR A 64 6.57 9.28 -2.33
N SER A 65 7.63 8.50 -2.35
CA SER A 65 7.95 7.52 -1.33
C SER A 65 9.45 7.51 -1.02
N LEU A 66 9.79 7.36 0.26
CA LEU A 66 11.15 7.26 0.77
C LEU A 66 11.21 6.05 1.71
N ASN A 67 12.19 5.18 1.48
CA ASN A 67 12.32 3.94 2.22
C ASN A 67 13.77 3.76 2.64
N PHE A 68 13.99 3.61 3.93
CA PHE A 68 15.27 3.28 4.53
C PHE A 68 15.13 1.96 5.25
N SER A 69 16.10 1.08 5.08
CA SER A 69 16.17 -0.14 5.86
C SER A 69 17.62 -0.48 6.23
N TYR A 70 17.80 -0.96 7.44
CA TYR A 70 19.07 -1.42 7.94
C TYR A 70 18.93 -2.79 8.59
N LYS A 71 19.62 -3.77 8.04
CA LYS A 71 19.64 -5.13 8.56
C LYS A 71 21.02 -5.46 9.08
N LYS A 72 21.09 -5.98 10.31
CA LYS A 72 22.30 -6.53 10.91
C LYS A 72 21.94 -7.76 11.72
N ASN A 73 22.47 -8.91 11.34
CA ASN A 73 22.19 -10.18 11.98
C ASN A 73 20.68 -10.48 12.06
N LYS A 74 20.14 -10.53 13.30
CA LYS A 74 18.74 -10.83 13.60
C LYS A 74 17.84 -9.60 13.64
N SER A 75 18.41 -8.40 13.59
CA SER A 75 17.72 -7.12 13.73
C SER A 75 17.51 -6.46 12.38
N TYR A 76 16.30 -5.97 12.13
CA TYR A 76 15.91 -5.31 10.91
C TYR A 76 15.09 -4.06 11.21
N PHE A 77 15.66 -2.89 10.96
CA PHE A 77 15.03 -1.58 11.12
C PHE A 77 14.57 -1.07 9.77
N ARG A 78 13.39 -0.46 9.72
CA ARG A 78 12.82 0.12 8.51
C ARG A 78 12.10 1.42 8.83
N ILE A 79 12.30 2.41 7.96
CA ILE A 79 11.54 3.66 7.95
C ILE A 79 10.92 3.77 6.57
N PHE A 80 9.60 3.97 6.54
CA PHE A 80 8.83 4.22 5.33
C PHE A 80 8.16 5.57 5.47
N SER A 81 8.26 6.39 4.45
CA SER A 81 7.50 7.64 4.36
C SER A 81 6.98 7.79 2.96
N GLY A 82 5.80 8.30 2.82
CA GLY A 82 5.22 8.56 1.51
C GLY A 82 4.02 9.47 1.62
N GLY A 83 3.61 9.99 0.48
CA GLY A 83 2.44 10.85 0.41
C GLY A 83 2.08 11.18 -1.03
N GLN A 84 0.92 11.82 -1.14
CA GLN A 84 0.38 12.27 -2.41
C GLN A 84 -0.35 13.60 -2.22
N TYR A 85 -0.13 14.50 -3.13
CA TYR A 85 -0.85 15.75 -3.26
C TYR A 85 -1.58 15.79 -4.59
N ILE A 86 -2.86 16.13 -4.57
CA ILE A 86 -3.70 16.28 -5.77
C ILE A 86 -4.37 17.64 -5.73
N SER A 87 -4.20 18.41 -6.79
CA SER A 87 -4.96 19.64 -7.00
C SER A 87 -5.68 19.63 -8.36
N GLN A 88 -6.87 20.22 -8.39
CA GLN A 88 -7.66 20.42 -9.58
C GLN A 88 -8.06 21.89 -9.67
N ASN A 89 -7.78 22.52 -10.80
CA ASN A 89 -8.06 23.95 -11.04
C ASN A 89 -7.49 24.84 -9.90
N LYS A 90 -6.25 24.53 -9.44
CA LYS A 90 -5.54 25.20 -8.34
C LYS A 90 -6.19 25.03 -6.96
N THR A 91 -7.23 24.21 -6.84
CA THR A 91 -7.84 23.85 -5.56
C THR A 91 -7.30 22.50 -5.11
N GLU A 92 -6.90 22.40 -3.84
CA GLU A 92 -6.50 21.12 -3.25
C GLU A 92 -7.70 20.16 -3.22
N VAL A 93 -7.53 18.98 -3.80
CA VAL A 93 -8.52 17.90 -3.81
C VAL A 93 -8.17 16.86 -2.76
N SER A 94 -6.87 16.58 -2.62
CA SER A 94 -6.38 15.59 -1.68
C SER A 94 -4.97 15.89 -1.25
N ASN A 95 -4.71 15.63 0.02
CA ASN A 95 -3.37 15.65 0.61
C ASN A 95 -3.28 14.48 1.58
N SER A 96 -2.34 13.58 1.34
CA SER A 96 -2.11 12.42 2.19
C SER A 96 -0.63 12.23 2.44
N ALA A 97 -0.27 11.88 3.65
CA ALA A 97 1.10 11.57 4.04
C ALA A 97 1.11 10.51 5.13
N PHE A 98 2.14 9.67 5.12
CA PHE A 98 2.41 8.74 6.21
C PHE A 98 3.90 8.59 6.46
N SER A 99 4.24 8.21 7.68
CA SER A 99 5.58 7.75 8.06
C SER A 99 5.43 6.60 9.05
N GLN A 100 6.16 5.51 8.81
CA GLN A 100 6.18 4.33 9.67
C GLN A 100 7.61 3.98 10.03
N LEU A 101 7.88 3.81 11.31
CA LEU A 101 9.07 3.15 11.84
C LEU A 101 8.70 1.72 12.22
N ARG A 102 9.46 0.75 11.74
CA ARG A 102 9.26 -0.68 12.04
C ARG A 102 10.56 -1.35 12.42
N TYR A 103 10.51 -2.17 13.44
CA TYR A 103 11.58 -3.05 13.88
C TYR A 103 11.12 -4.50 13.83
N ASP A 104 11.91 -5.37 13.21
CA ASP A 104 11.67 -6.81 13.19
C ASP A 104 12.89 -7.51 13.83
N TYR A 105 12.65 -8.43 14.75
CA TYR A 105 13.68 -9.29 15.38
C TYR A 105 13.48 -10.74 14.98
N GLN A 106 14.44 -11.30 14.27
CA GLN A 106 14.43 -12.67 13.79
C GLN A 106 14.77 -13.63 14.93
N ILE A 107 13.82 -14.48 15.32
CA ILE A 107 14.04 -15.52 16.34
C ILE A 107 14.78 -16.68 15.70
N ASN A 108 14.24 -17.19 14.59
CA ASN A 108 14.77 -18.27 13.77
C ASN A 108 14.44 -18.04 12.29
N SER A 109 14.80 -19.00 11.43
CA SER A 109 14.59 -18.87 9.97
C SER A 109 13.13 -18.63 9.57
N LYS A 110 12.17 -19.03 10.39
CA LYS A 110 10.72 -18.96 10.07
C LYS A 110 9.96 -17.93 10.89
N SER A 111 10.49 -17.48 12.03
CA SER A 111 9.73 -16.71 13.02
C SER A 111 10.42 -15.42 13.40
N ARG A 112 9.64 -14.35 13.57
CA ARG A 112 10.12 -13.03 14.02
C ARG A 112 9.07 -12.30 14.86
N TYR A 113 9.52 -11.50 15.79
CA TYR A 113 8.73 -10.45 16.42
C TYR A 113 8.82 -9.19 15.57
N PHE A 114 7.77 -8.38 15.60
CA PHE A 114 7.78 -7.04 15.03
C PHE A 114 7.15 -6.03 15.96
N MET A 115 7.59 -4.80 15.85
CA MET A 115 6.95 -3.63 16.43
C MET A 115 6.98 -2.49 15.43
N PHE A 116 6.00 -1.61 15.50
CA PHE A 116 5.93 -0.44 14.62
C PHE A 116 5.22 0.72 15.29
N THR A 117 5.55 1.90 14.81
CA THR A 117 4.75 3.11 15.02
C THR A 117 4.54 3.79 13.69
N GLN A 118 3.36 4.38 13.49
CA GLN A 118 2.99 5.04 12.26
C GLN A 118 2.23 6.32 12.55
N LEU A 119 2.59 7.38 11.85
CA LEU A 119 1.85 8.63 11.78
C LEU A 119 1.30 8.79 10.36
N GLN A 120 0.05 9.20 10.25
CA GLN A 120 -0.65 9.34 8.98
C GLN A 120 -1.60 10.53 9.01
N SER A 121 -1.71 11.22 7.87
CA SER A 121 -2.79 12.15 7.55
C SER A 121 -3.38 11.78 6.19
N ASN A 122 -4.69 12.04 6.00
CA ASN A 122 -5.36 11.70 4.75
C ASN A 122 -6.66 12.49 4.63
N ALA A 123 -6.67 13.46 3.72
CA ALA A 123 -7.83 14.32 3.52
C ALA A 123 -9.05 13.58 2.97
N ILE A 124 -8.86 12.58 2.11
CA ILE A 124 -9.96 11.77 1.53
C ILE A 124 -10.65 10.94 2.61
N LEU A 125 -9.87 10.37 3.54
CA LEU A 125 -10.39 9.58 4.65
C LEU A 125 -10.73 10.43 5.88
N LEU A 126 -10.70 11.75 5.73
CA LEU A 126 -10.96 12.75 6.77
C LEU A 126 -9.99 12.67 7.97
N PHE A 127 -8.85 11.98 7.85
CA PHE A 127 -7.85 11.91 8.91
C PHE A 127 -7.00 13.19 8.94
N ASN A 128 -7.20 14.04 9.93
CA ASN A 128 -6.22 15.09 10.24
C ASN A 128 -4.95 14.47 10.80
N ARG A 129 -5.09 13.47 11.67
CA ARG A 129 -3.99 12.70 12.26
C ARG A 129 -4.49 11.33 12.65
N ARG A 130 -3.70 10.32 12.31
CA ARG A 130 -3.84 8.97 12.81
C ARG A 130 -2.50 8.46 13.30
N LEU A 131 -2.42 8.09 14.57
CA LEU A 131 -1.24 7.52 15.19
C LEU A 131 -1.50 6.05 15.50
N LEU A 132 -0.59 5.19 15.07
CA LEU A 132 -0.62 3.75 15.35
C LEU A 132 0.65 3.36 16.09
N ALA A 133 0.54 2.51 17.09
CA ALA A 133 1.66 1.81 17.70
C ALA A 133 1.27 0.36 17.92
N GLY A 134 2.07 -0.57 17.43
CA GLY A 134 1.71 -1.98 17.48
C GLY A 134 2.91 -2.90 17.60
N LEU A 135 2.63 -4.12 18.02
CA LEU A 135 3.60 -5.21 18.14
C LEU A 135 2.93 -6.54 17.80
N GLY A 136 3.74 -7.51 17.41
CA GLY A 136 3.19 -8.82 17.08
C GLY A 136 4.27 -9.84 16.75
N PHE A 137 3.77 -10.98 16.33
CA PHE A 137 4.57 -12.14 15.96
C PHE A 137 4.22 -12.53 14.51
N ARG A 138 5.23 -12.87 13.72
CA ARG A 138 5.09 -13.34 12.35
C ARG A 138 5.80 -14.66 12.17
N ARG A 139 5.14 -15.59 11.49
CA ARG A 139 5.66 -16.91 11.15
C ARG A 139 5.48 -17.19 9.67
N ASN A 140 6.55 -17.66 9.05
CA ASN A 140 6.49 -18.25 7.73
C ASN A 140 5.96 -19.68 7.85
N LEU A 141 4.78 -19.93 7.29
CA LEU A 141 4.09 -21.22 7.34
C LEU A 141 4.46 -22.08 6.15
N ILE A 142 4.64 -21.47 4.97
CA ILE A 142 4.95 -22.18 3.71
C ILE A 142 6.16 -21.49 3.08
N ASN A 143 7.18 -22.29 2.80
CA ASN A 143 8.33 -21.86 2.01
C ASN A 143 8.72 -23.04 1.10
N ILE A 144 8.18 -23.02 -0.12
CA ILE A 144 8.43 -24.04 -1.14
C ILE A 144 9.27 -23.40 -2.24
N GLU A 145 10.37 -24.04 -2.56
CA GLU A 145 11.22 -23.67 -3.70
C GLU A 145 11.52 -24.96 -4.47
N ARG A 146 10.92 -25.09 -5.68
CA ARG A 146 11.14 -26.20 -6.59
C ARG A 146 11.88 -25.68 -7.80
N ASP A 147 13.15 -26.07 -7.91
CA ASP A 147 14.05 -25.63 -8.96
C ASP A 147 13.98 -24.09 -9.13
N SER A 148 14.45 -23.56 -10.23
CA SER A 148 14.30 -22.13 -10.55
C SER A 148 12.89 -21.77 -11.06
N SER A 149 11.94 -22.74 -11.08
CA SER A 149 10.65 -22.58 -11.74
C SER A 149 9.51 -22.13 -10.82
N LEU A 150 9.54 -22.50 -9.54
CA LEU A 150 8.44 -22.22 -8.61
C LEU A 150 8.95 -21.85 -7.24
N LYS A 151 8.53 -20.67 -6.75
CA LYS A 151 8.76 -20.25 -5.36
C LYS A 151 7.46 -19.77 -4.75
N ILE A 152 7.05 -20.38 -3.64
CA ILE A 152 5.86 -20.03 -2.88
C ILE A 152 6.26 -19.72 -1.45
N ASN A 153 5.84 -18.57 -0.93
CA ASN A 153 5.98 -18.22 0.48
C ASN A 153 4.63 -17.77 1.01
N PHE A 154 4.33 -18.17 2.25
CA PHE A 154 3.16 -17.70 2.97
C PHE A 154 3.54 -17.38 4.41
N ASP A 155 3.34 -16.12 4.79
CA ASP A 155 3.58 -15.59 6.12
C ASP A 155 2.25 -15.26 6.81
N LEU A 156 2.09 -15.65 8.05
CA LEU A 156 1.00 -15.28 8.93
C LEU A 156 1.53 -14.42 10.08
N SER A 157 0.84 -13.34 10.39
CA SER A 157 1.17 -12.44 11.50
C SER A 157 -0.03 -12.22 12.38
N LEU A 158 0.20 -12.21 13.70
CA LEU A 158 -0.77 -11.85 14.71
C LEU A 158 -0.17 -10.76 15.59
N GLY A 159 -0.96 -9.79 16.01
CA GLY A 159 -0.50 -8.69 16.82
C GLY A 159 -1.61 -7.88 17.46
N LEU A 160 -1.19 -6.89 18.21
CA LEU A 160 -2.05 -5.87 18.83
C LEU A 160 -1.52 -4.50 18.44
N MET A 161 -2.41 -3.54 18.31
CA MET A 161 -2.05 -2.14 18.12
C MET A 161 -2.98 -1.22 18.89
N GLN A 162 -2.43 -0.09 19.29
CA GLN A 162 -3.17 1.08 19.75
C GLN A 162 -3.31 2.04 18.58
N GLU A 163 -4.52 2.50 18.36
CA GLU A 163 -4.90 3.44 17.31
C GLU A 163 -5.51 4.68 17.92
N GLU A 164 -4.96 5.84 17.61
CA GLU A 164 -5.53 7.14 17.90
C GLU A 164 -5.87 7.84 16.58
N GLU A 165 -7.12 8.21 16.40
CA GLU A 165 -7.60 8.94 15.22
C GLU A 165 -8.20 10.28 15.62
N VAL A 166 -7.80 11.32 14.87
CA VAL A 166 -8.38 12.65 14.92
C VAL A 166 -8.90 12.99 13.54
N LEU A 167 -10.21 13.00 13.39
CA LEU A 167 -10.87 13.35 12.13
C LEU A 167 -11.01 14.86 11.94
N ASN A 168 -11.23 15.29 10.71
CA ASN A 168 -11.47 16.68 10.38
C ASN A 168 -12.87 17.10 10.84
N ARG A 169 -12.93 17.77 11.98
CA ARG A 169 -14.20 18.18 12.62
C ARG A 169 -15.04 19.12 11.75
N SER A 170 -14.43 19.92 10.87
CA SER A 170 -15.16 20.86 10.01
C SER A 170 -15.99 20.17 8.92
N THR A 171 -15.66 18.91 8.62
CA THR A 171 -16.36 18.11 7.60
C THR A 171 -17.33 17.10 8.19
N LEU A 172 -17.30 16.88 9.51
CA LEU A 172 -18.16 15.90 10.18
C LEU A 172 -19.48 16.52 10.68
N PRO A 173 -20.57 15.74 10.69
CA PRO A 173 -21.79 16.11 11.41
C PRO A 173 -21.54 16.39 12.89
N GLN A 174 -22.31 17.29 13.48
CA GLN A 174 -22.12 17.73 14.88
C GLN A 174 -22.14 16.59 15.91
N ASN A 175 -22.89 15.54 15.62
CA ASN A 175 -23.10 14.39 16.54
C ASN A 175 -22.08 13.24 16.32
N GLU A 176 -21.16 13.39 15.37
CA GLU A 176 -20.17 12.36 15.06
C GLU A 176 -18.89 12.55 15.86
N LYS A 177 -18.29 11.42 16.30
CA LYS A 177 -17.04 11.46 17.05
C LYS A 177 -15.90 11.84 16.13
N TYR A 178 -15.17 12.90 16.45
CA TYR A 178 -13.98 13.33 15.73
C TYR A 178 -12.67 12.78 16.32
N TYR A 179 -12.73 12.17 17.49
CA TYR A 179 -11.60 11.58 18.20
C TYR A 179 -11.95 10.16 18.64
N THR A 180 -11.08 9.22 18.32
CA THR A 180 -11.16 7.84 18.79
C THR A 180 -9.82 7.35 19.27
N ASN A 181 -9.84 6.44 20.24
CA ASN A 181 -8.64 5.78 20.78
C ASN A 181 -8.98 4.31 21.04
N TYR A 182 -8.55 3.43 20.14
CA TYR A 182 -8.98 2.04 20.08
C TYR A 182 -7.80 1.07 20.14
N THR A 183 -7.96 0.00 20.90
CA THR A 183 -7.05 -1.14 20.87
C THR A 183 -7.60 -2.17 19.88
N ARG A 184 -6.82 -2.48 18.84
CA ARG A 184 -7.21 -3.44 17.81
C ARG A 184 -6.30 -4.66 17.78
N SER A 185 -6.86 -5.83 17.51
CA SER A 185 -6.07 -6.98 17.08
C SER A 185 -5.71 -6.84 15.59
N ILE A 186 -4.57 -7.39 15.22
CA ILE A 186 -4.08 -7.42 13.85
C ILE A 186 -3.89 -8.87 13.43
N LEU A 187 -4.50 -9.25 12.32
CA LEU A 187 -4.18 -10.45 11.56
C LEU A 187 -3.66 -10.02 10.20
N SER A 188 -2.45 -10.48 9.82
CA SER A 188 -1.90 -10.20 8.49
C SER A 188 -1.43 -11.48 7.83
N MET A 189 -1.83 -11.67 6.59
CA MET A 189 -1.46 -12.77 5.71
C MET A 189 -0.73 -12.22 4.50
N VAL A 190 0.48 -12.74 4.23
CA VAL A 190 1.26 -12.34 3.04
C VAL A 190 1.65 -13.57 2.26
N GLY A 191 1.06 -13.71 1.09
CA GLY A 191 1.37 -14.73 0.13
C GLY A 191 2.25 -14.19 -1.01
N SER A 192 3.30 -14.90 -1.40
CA SER A 192 4.03 -14.60 -2.62
C SER A 192 4.23 -15.85 -3.46
N TRP A 193 3.94 -15.72 -4.73
CA TRP A 193 4.08 -16.77 -5.72
C TRP A 193 4.91 -16.28 -6.91
N LYS A 194 6.00 -16.98 -7.22
CA LYS A 194 6.85 -16.71 -8.38
C LYS A 194 6.90 -17.96 -9.27
N TYR A 195 6.58 -17.78 -10.55
CA TYR A 195 6.53 -18.86 -11.51
C TYR A 195 7.42 -18.57 -12.73
N LYS A 196 8.32 -19.52 -13.06
CA LYS A 196 9.23 -19.51 -14.23
C LYS A 196 9.98 -18.17 -14.41
N LYS A 197 10.30 -17.48 -13.34
CA LYS A 197 10.93 -16.12 -13.36
C LYS A 197 10.14 -15.08 -14.19
N LYS A 198 8.95 -15.44 -14.69
CA LYS A 198 8.10 -14.58 -15.53
C LYS A 198 6.96 -13.93 -14.74
N LEU A 199 6.28 -14.71 -13.91
CA LEU A 199 5.14 -14.24 -13.12
C LEU A 199 5.54 -14.10 -11.65
N THR A 200 5.26 -12.94 -11.07
CA THR A 200 5.32 -12.73 -9.62
C THR A 200 3.96 -12.23 -9.18
N VAL A 201 3.35 -12.88 -8.20
CA VAL A 201 2.12 -12.44 -7.54
C VAL A 201 2.42 -12.29 -6.05
N ILE A 202 2.04 -11.15 -5.46
CA ILE A 202 2.10 -10.90 -4.04
C ILE A 202 0.70 -10.48 -3.61
N ASN A 203 0.13 -11.21 -2.67
CA ASN A 203 -1.13 -10.82 -2.03
C ASN A 203 -0.86 -10.55 -0.56
N THR A 204 -1.39 -9.45 -0.07
CA THR A 204 -1.32 -9.04 1.33
C THR A 204 -2.72 -8.75 1.82
N THR A 205 -3.13 -9.43 2.88
CA THR A 205 -4.40 -9.20 3.55
C THR A 205 -4.13 -8.76 4.98
N TYR A 206 -4.70 -7.63 5.38
CA TYR A 206 -4.73 -7.15 6.76
C TYR A 206 -6.18 -7.15 7.25
N PHE A 207 -6.39 -7.73 8.41
CA PHE A 207 -7.63 -7.66 9.15
C PHE A 207 -7.34 -7.04 10.51
N GLN A 208 -8.12 -6.02 10.88
CA GLN A 208 -8.00 -5.29 12.14
C GLN A 208 -9.35 -5.31 12.82
N GLN A 209 -9.40 -5.80 14.05
CA GLN A 209 -10.61 -5.92 14.85
C GLN A 209 -10.49 -5.05 16.09
N TYR A 210 -11.45 -4.16 16.36
CA TYR A 210 -11.56 -3.48 17.64
C TYR A 210 -11.92 -4.48 18.75
N LEU A 211 -11.12 -4.51 19.82
CA LEU A 211 -11.25 -5.57 20.82
C LEU A 211 -12.52 -5.47 21.68
N PHE A 212 -13.10 -4.28 21.78
CA PHE A 212 -14.28 -4.03 22.61
C PHE A 212 -15.57 -3.90 21.81
N SER A 213 -15.52 -4.00 20.48
CA SER A 213 -16.68 -4.07 19.60
C SER A 213 -16.38 -4.93 18.39
N PHE A 214 -16.98 -6.11 18.31
CA PHE A 214 -16.77 -7.03 17.19
C PHE A 214 -17.44 -6.57 15.89
N SER A 215 -18.33 -5.58 15.94
CA SER A 215 -18.90 -4.95 14.75
C SER A 215 -17.91 -4.02 14.06
N ASP A 216 -16.94 -3.43 14.80
CA ASP A 216 -15.95 -2.51 14.26
C ASP A 216 -14.70 -3.27 13.82
N TYR A 217 -14.59 -3.52 12.52
CA TYR A 217 -13.44 -4.15 11.90
C TYR A 217 -13.08 -3.51 10.55
N ARG A 218 -11.82 -3.65 10.18
CA ARG A 218 -11.28 -3.17 8.91
C ARG A 218 -10.55 -4.28 8.17
N LEU A 219 -10.72 -4.32 6.87
CA LEU A 219 -10.04 -5.24 5.96
C LEU A 219 -9.31 -4.43 4.88
N LEU A 220 -8.05 -4.80 4.63
CA LEU A 220 -7.31 -4.41 3.43
C LEU A 220 -6.85 -5.67 2.72
N ASN A 221 -7.13 -5.77 1.44
CA ASN A 221 -6.53 -6.77 0.57
C ASN A 221 -5.83 -6.10 -0.60
N GLU A 222 -4.54 -6.37 -0.77
CA GLU A 222 -3.76 -5.89 -1.89
C GLU A 222 -3.17 -7.05 -2.66
N THR A 223 -3.39 -7.06 -3.97
CA THR A 223 -2.80 -8.01 -4.90
C THR A 223 -1.94 -7.27 -5.91
N ASN A 224 -0.66 -7.62 -5.96
CA ASN A 224 0.28 -7.11 -6.94
C ASN A 224 0.72 -8.24 -7.85
N MET A 225 0.57 -8.06 -9.14
CA MET A 225 0.99 -9.00 -10.16
C MET A 225 1.99 -8.32 -11.09
N LEU A 226 3.10 -8.99 -11.36
CA LEU A 226 4.11 -8.56 -12.33
C LEU A 226 4.36 -9.70 -13.31
N TYR A 227 4.10 -9.47 -14.58
CA TYR A 227 4.36 -10.44 -15.65
C TYR A 227 5.45 -9.90 -16.60
N LYS A 228 6.60 -10.58 -16.64
CA LYS A 228 7.72 -10.24 -17.52
C LYS A 228 7.41 -10.65 -18.94
N LEU A 229 7.29 -9.69 -19.83
CA LEU A 229 7.14 -9.91 -21.27
C LEU A 229 8.48 -10.24 -21.91
N ASN A 230 9.53 -9.51 -21.53
CA ASN A 230 10.92 -9.75 -21.93
C ASN A 230 11.90 -9.31 -20.85
N LYS A 231 13.21 -9.17 -21.18
CA LYS A 231 14.25 -8.79 -20.20
C LYS A 231 14.03 -7.39 -19.63
N ASN A 232 13.47 -6.49 -20.41
CA ASN A 232 13.37 -5.06 -20.11
C ASN A 232 11.92 -4.60 -19.88
N LEU A 233 10.90 -5.39 -20.26
CA LEU A 233 9.51 -4.99 -20.23
C LEU A 233 8.69 -5.97 -19.39
N SER A 234 7.87 -5.42 -18.49
CA SER A 234 6.92 -6.17 -17.68
C SER A 234 5.57 -5.47 -17.66
N LEU A 235 4.50 -6.24 -17.57
CA LEU A 235 3.14 -5.77 -17.28
C LEU A 235 2.92 -5.88 -15.78
N SER A 236 2.39 -4.81 -15.16
CA SER A 236 1.97 -4.80 -13.76
C SER A 236 0.45 -4.67 -13.64
N LEU A 237 -0.12 -5.33 -12.64
CA LEU A 237 -1.50 -5.19 -12.21
C LEU A 237 -1.50 -5.08 -10.69
N ASP A 238 -2.05 -3.99 -10.17
CA ASP A 238 -2.24 -3.75 -8.75
C ASP A 238 -3.73 -3.63 -8.47
N ILE A 239 -4.24 -4.41 -7.53
CA ILE A 239 -5.63 -4.37 -7.07
C ILE A 239 -5.60 -4.17 -5.57
N GLU A 240 -6.30 -3.15 -5.08
CA GLU A 240 -6.46 -2.86 -3.67
C GLU A 240 -7.96 -2.79 -3.33
N TYR A 241 -8.38 -3.59 -2.38
CA TYR A 241 -9.72 -3.57 -1.81
C TYR A 241 -9.63 -3.20 -0.34
N ARG A 242 -10.41 -2.20 0.07
CA ARG A 242 -10.57 -1.76 1.46
C ARG A 242 -12.01 -1.87 1.91
N PHE A 243 -12.16 -2.24 3.15
CA PHE A 243 -13.44 -2.28 3.83
C PHE A 243 -13.26 -1.74 5.26
N ASP A 244 -14.14 -0.83 5.66
CA ASP A 244 -14.31 -0.35 7.03
C ASP A 244 -15.78 -0.56 7.42
N SER A 245 -16.03 -1.29 8.49
CA SER A 245 -17.41 -1.61 8.91
C SER A 245 -18.12 -0.42 9.55
N GLU A 246 -17.36 0.50 10.14
CA GLU A 246 -17.86 1.70 10.83
C GLU A 246 -17.11 2.96 10.34
N PRO A 247 -17.20 3.32 9.04
CA PRO A 247 -16.56 4.52 8.52
C PRO A 247 -17.29 5.78 8.99
N PRO A 248 -16.66 6.97 8.96
CA PRO A 248 -17.37 8.23 9.07
C PRO A 248 -18.56 8.30 8.10
N SER A 249 -19.69 8.87 8.54
CA SER A 249 -20.97 8.81 7.82
C SER A 249 -20.95 9.38 6.39
N GLN A 250 -19.96 10.18 6.07
CA GLN A 250 -19.75 10.79 4.74
C GLN A 250 -18.93 9.89 3.81
N LEU A 251 -18.35 8.81 4.33
CA LEU A 251 -17.51 7.90 3.55
C LEU A 251 -18.26 6.60 3.25
N THR A 252 -17.85 5.97 2.16
CA THR A 252 -18.31 4.60 1.84
C THR A 252 -17.57 3.59 2.70
N ASN A 253 -18.21 2.47 2.98
CA ASN A 253 -17.60 1.40 3.76
C ASN A 253 -16.63 0.53 2.94
N LYS A 254 -16.55 0.71 1.64
CA LYS A 254 -15.69 -0.07 0.74
C LYS A 254 -15.13 0.79 -0.39
N ASP A 255 -13.85 0.55 -0.70
CA ASP A 255 -13.16 1.12 -1.83
C ASP A 255 -12.46 0.02 -2.63
N LEU A 256 -12.48 0.12 -3.94
CA LEU A 256 -11.73 -0.72 -4.85
C LEU A 256 -10.88 0.16 -5.76
N ASN A 257 -9.57 -0.07 -5.74
CA ASN A 257 -8.62 0.59 -6.60
C ASN A 257 -7.91 -0.44 -7.47
N SER A 258 -7.75 -0.16 -8.76
CA SER A 258 -7.04 -1.03 -9.67
C SER A 258 -6.17 -0.23 -10.63
N ASN A 259 -4.92 -0.64 -10.78
CA ASN A 259 -3.95 -0.01 -11.65
C ASN A 259 -3.30 -1.05 -12.56
N ILE A 260 -3.22 -0.74 -13.84
CA ILE A 260 -2.48 -1.53 -14.83
C ILE A 260 -1.35 -0.66 -15.35
N GLY A 261 -0.14 -1.19 -15.41
CA GLY A 261 1.04 -0.45 -15.83
C GLY A 261 2.02 -1.28 -16.65
N LEU A 262 2.93 -0.58 -17.31
CA LEU A 262 4.11 -1.14 -17.96
C LEU A 262 5.35 -0.72 -17.20
N VAL A 263 6.16 -1.69 -16.82
CA VAL A 263 7.44 -1.46 -16.13
C VAL A 263 8.56 -1.70 -17.13
N ILE A 264 9.36 -0.68 -17.39
CA ILE A 264 10.52 -0.74 -18.28
C ILE A 264 11.79 -0.64 -17.43
N VAL A 265 12.72 -1.57 -17.62
CA VAL A 265 14.03 -1.59 -16.95
C VAL A 265 15.09 -1.49 -18.02
N PHE A 266 15.98 -0.51 -17.89
CA PHE A 266 17.09 -0.25 -18.81
C PHE A 266 18.40 -0.89 -18.34
#